data_d4c382fbe5d9ce2e54d997bb71dd1f94
#
_entry.id   d4c382fbe5d9ce2e54d997bb71dd1f94
#
_cell.length_a   1.000
_cell.length_b   1.000
_cell.length_c   1.000
_cell.angle_alpha   90.00
_cell.angle_beta   90.00
_cell.angle_gamma   90.00
#
_symmetry.space_group_name_H-M   'P 1'
#
loop_
_entity.id
_entity.type
_entity.pdbx_description
1 polymer ?
#
loop_
_entity_poly.entity_id
_entity_poly.type
_entity_poly.pdbx_seq_one_letter_code
_entity_poly.pdbx_strand_id
1 'polypeptide(L)'
;MTLLHTEVAVVGGGMVGGALALGLAQQGFEVTVIEQAAPSAFDPASKPDVRISAISAASVDLLRGLGGLGVWEAVLAMRAHPYSRLETWEWENAHVAFDAAELKLPRLGYMVENNVLQLALWQALEAHPNVTLRVPDSLKALHHQPGGYVLTLDNGDELAVKLVVGADGANSQVRQMAGIGVHAWQYQQSCMLITVQCENAPGESTWQHFTPNGPHAFLPLFDNWASLVWYDKPARIRQLQGLSMEQLQREILLHFPSRLGHVTPVAAGAFPLTRRHALQYAREGLALVGDAAHTIHPLAGQGVNLGYRDVDALLDVLGNARTHAEAWASHQILKRYQTRRMADNFIMQSGMDLFYAGFSNDLGPVRILRNIGLMAAERAGGLKRQALKYALGL
;
A
#
# COMPACT_ATOMS: atom_id res chain seq x y z
N MET A 1 27.47 25.82 0.73
CA MET A 1 26.13 25.39 0.40
C MET A 1 25.95 25.55 -1.10
N THR A 2 25.67 24.46 -1.80
CA THR A 2 25.44 24.49 -3.24
C THR A 2 23.95 24.46 -3.48
N LEU A 3 23.41 25.45 -4.19
CA LEU A 3 22.03 25.43 -4.62
C LEU A 3 21.91 24.56 -5.88
N LEU A 4 21.25 23.45 -5.74
CA LEU A 4 20.94 22.51 -6.82
C LEU A 4 19.56 22.83 -7.39
N HIS A 5 19.32 22.44 -8.63
CA HIS A 5 18.04 22.67 -9.31
C HIS A 5 17.52 21.36 -9.89
N THR A 6 16.23 21.11 -9.76
CA THR A 6 15.50 20.04 -10.43
C THR A 6 14.05 20.47 -10.69
N GLU A 7 13.33 19.81 -11.58
CA GLU A 7 11.92 20.15 -11.80
C GLU A 7 11.04 19.63 -10.66
N VAL A 8 11.26 18.37 -10.23
CA VAL A 8 10.45 17.71 -9.20
C VAL A 8 11.34 17.07 -8.15
N ALA A 9 11.04 17.31 -6.87
CA ALA A 9 11.58 16.53 -5.76
C ALA A 9 10.52 15.59 -5.23
N VAL A 10 10.85 14.31 -5.16
CA VAL A 10 10.04 13.28 -4.49
C VAL A 10 10.70 12.94 -3.16
N VAL A 11 10.06 13.29 -2.06
CA VAL A 11 10.53 12.98 -0.71
C VAL A 11 9.93 11.66 -0.28
N GLY A 12 10.77 10.65 -0.12
CA GLY A 12 10.42 9.25 0.11
C GLY A 12 10.57 8.38 -1.14
N GLY A 13 11.59 7.51 -1.15
CA GLY A 13 11.89 6.55 -2.22
C GLY A 13 11.30 5.15 -1.97
N GLY A 14 10.19 5.07 -1.22
CA GLY A 14 9.44 3.83 -1.02
C GLY A 14 8.70 3.37 -2.28
N MET A 15 7.86 2.35 -2.15
CA MET A 15 7.11 1.75 -3.28
C MET A 15 6.30 2.78 -4.08
N VAL A 16 5.61 3.71 -3.41
CA VAL A 16 4.76 4.72 -4.06
C VAL A 16 5.61 5.85 -4.65
N GLY A 17 6.56 6.38 -3.86
CA GLY A 17 7.44 7.48 -4.31
C GLY A 17 8.37 7.05 -5.44
N GLY A 18 8.92 5.83 -5.37
CA GLY A 18 9.75 5.27 -6.44
C GLY A 18 8.98 5.10 -7.75
N ALA A 19 7.75 4.58 -7.69
CA ALA A 19 6.89 4.43 -8.86
C ALA A 19 6.53 5.79 -9.48
N LEU A 20 6.19 6.79 -8.65
CA LEU A 20 5.91 8.14 -9.13
C LEU A 20 7.13 8.78 -9.79
N ALA A 21 8.29 8.72 -9.12
CA ALA A 21 9.52 9.30 -9.64
C ALA A 21 9.90 8.73 -11.01
N LEU A 22 9.80 7.41 -11.15
CA LEU A 22 10.07 6.72 -12.41
C LEU A 22 9.08 7.13 -13.51
N GLY A 23 7.79 7.19 -13.22
CA GLY A 23 6.77 7.62 -14.18
C GLY A 23 6.94 9.06 -14.62
N LEU A 24 7.29 9.98 -13.72
CA LEU A 24 7.61 11.37 -14.05
C LEU A 24 8.86 11.48 -14.93
N ALA A 25 9.91 10.75 -14.60
CA ALA A 25 11.14 10.73 -15.38
C ALA A 25 10.91 10.23 -16.81
N GLN A 26 10.04 9.21 -16.99
CA GLN A 26 9.60 8.75 -18.32
C GLN A 26 8.84 9.79 -19.13
N GLN A 27 8.08 10.66 -18.44
CA GLN A 27 7.40 11.79 -19.08
C GLN A 27 8.35 12.98 -19.34
N GLY A 28 9.66 12.80 -19.12
CA GLY A 28 10.71 13.78 -19.41
C GLY A 28 10.90 14.83 -18.31
N PHE A 29 10.38 14.62 -17.09
CA PHE A 29 10.70 15.47 -15.96
C PHE A 29 12.08 15.11 -15.39
N GLU A 30 12.81 16.14 -14.95
CA GLU A 30 13.99 15.93 -14.10
C GLU A 30 13.55 15.73 -12.65
N VAL A 31 13.87 14.57 -12.09
CA VAL A 31 13.38 14.15 -10.78
C VAL A 31 14.53 13.89 -9.82
N THR A 32 14.46 14.47 -8.64
CA THR A 32 15.33 14.10 -7.52
C THR A 32 14.53 13.35 -6.47
N VAL A 33 14.96 12.14 -6.13
CA VAL A 33 14.38 11.34 -5.04
C VAL A 33 15.25 11.51 -3.80
N ILE A 34 14.63 11.85 -2.67
CA ILE A 34 15.29 12.02 -1.37
C ILE A 34 14.82 10.87 -0.46
N GLU A 35 15.76 10.04 0.00
CA GLU A 35 15.45 8.86 0.80
C GLU A 35 16.53 8.62 1.88
N GLN A 36 16.06 8.20 3.06
CA GLN A 36 16.94 7.97 4.22
C GLN A 36 17.78 6.70 4.09
N ALA A 37 17.23 5.66 3.45
CA ALA A 37 17.91 4.38 3.31
C ALA A 37 17.55 3.69 1.99
N ALA A 38 18.57 3.20 1.29
CA ALA A 38 18.39 2.35 0.13
C ALA A 38 17.72 1.00 0.54
N PRO A 39 16.92 0.37 -0.35
CA PRO A 39 16.39 -0.95 -0.08
C PRO A 39 17.52 -1.98 0.07
N SER A 40 17.26 -2.99 0.90
CA SER A 40 18.20 -4.09 1.08
C SER A 40 18.33 -4.93 -0.20
N ALA A 41 19.53 -5.44 -0.46
CA ALA A 41 19.74 -6.37 -1.56
C ALA A 41 18.87 -7.63 -1.40
N PHE A 42 18.43 -8.18 -2.51
CA PHE A 42 17.65 -9.41 -2.53
C PHE A 42 18.55 -10.64 -2.39
N ASP A 43 18.22 -11.51 -1.45
CA ASP A 43 18.83 -12.84 -1.30
C ASP A 43 17.78 -13.92 -1.60
N PRO A 44 17.93 -14.69 -2.69
CA PRO A 44 17.01 -15.77 -3.04
C PRO A 44 16.85 -16.83 -1.95
N ALA A 45 17.86 -17.05 -1.11
CA ALA A 45 17.85 -18.02 -0.02
C ALA A 45 17.21 -17.48 1.27
N SER A 46 16.92 -16.18 1.33
CA SER A 46 16.32 -15.54 2.52
C SER A 46 14.90 -16.03 2.75
N LYS A 47 14.49 -16.07 4.03
CA LYS A 47 13.09 -16.20 4.41
C LYS A 47 12.30 -14.98 3.92
N PRO A 48 10.96 -15.10 3.72
CA PRO A 48 10.15 -13.94 3.35
C PRO A 48 10.22 -12.84 4.41
N ASP A 49 10.20 -11.58 3.95
CA ASP A 49 10.00 -10.45 4.84
C ASP A 49 8.63 -10.54 5.53
N VAL A 50 8.53 -9.96 6.72
CA VAL A 50 7.26 -9.87 7.44
C VAL A 50 6.28 -8.94 6.72
N ARG A 51 6.78 -7.92 6.00
CA ARG A 51 5.97 -6.95 5.28
C ARG A 51 5.66 -7.41 3.87
N ILE A 52 4.43 -7.85 3.68
CA ILE A 52 3.88 -8.32 2.40
C ILE A 52 2.76 -7.39 1.96
N SER A 53 2.70 -7.11 0.66
CA SER A 53 1.59 -6.40 0.03
C SER A 53 0.90 -7.29 -0.99
N ALA A 54 -0.43 -7.23 -1.03
CA ALA A 54 -1.24 -7.82 -2.09
C ALA A 54 -1.34 -6.79 -3.23
N ILE A 55 -0.62 -7.02 -4.31
CA ILE A 55 -0.58 -6.14 -5.47
C ILE A 55 -1.71 -6.52 -6.43
N SER A 56 -2.67 -5.63 -6.62
CA SER A 56 -3.83 -5.85 -7.49
C SER A 56 -3.46 -5.86 -8.97
N ALA A 57 -4.33 -6.43 -9.81
CA ALA A 57 -4.12 -6.48 -11.26
C ALA A 57 -3.84 -5.09 -11.86
N ALA A 58 -4.60 -4.05 -11.49
CA ALA A 58 -4.37 -2.69 -11.97
C ALA A 58 -3.01 -2.12 -11.52
N SER A 59 -2.57 -2.43 -10.31
CA SER A 59 -1.25 -2.01 -9.82
C SER A 59 -0.12 -2.73 -10.56
N VAL A 60 -0.31 -3.99 -10.92
CA VAL A 60 0.61 -4.74 -11.79
C VAL A 60 0.72 -4.08 -13.16
N ASP A 61 -0.41 -3.69 -13.75
CA ASP A 61 -0.42 -3.04 -15.07
C ASP A 61 0.27 -1.67 -15.03
N LEU A 62 0.06 -0.89 -13.96
CA LEU A 62 0.81 0.35 -13.73
C LEU A 62 2.33 0.07 -13.69
N LEU A 63 2.78 -0.87 -12.86
CA LEU A 63 4.20 -1.19 -12.70
C LEU A 63 4.84 -1.73 -13.99
N ARG A 64 4.09 -2.43 -14.83
CA ARG A 64 4.53 -2.83 -16.18
C ARG A 64 4.69 -1.65 -17.12
N GLY A 65 3.81 -0.66 -17.03
CA GLY A 65 3.86 0.56 -17.84
C GLY A 65 5.00 1.50 -17.44
N LEU A 66 5.49 1.36 -16.20
CA LEU A 66 6.59 2.18 -15.71
C LEU A 66 7.95 1.65 -16.22
N GLY A 67 8.71 2.56 -16.77
CA GLY A 67 10.13 2.39 -16.96
C GLY A 67 10.56 1.70 -18.25
N GLY A 68 9.71 1.22 -19.11
CA GLY A 68 10.17 0.48 -20.30
C GLY A 68 11.31 -0.53 -19.99
N LEU A 69 11.71 -0.59 -18.72
CA LEU A 69 12.86 -1.29 -18.15
C LEU A 69 12.47 -2.53 -17.37
N GLY A 70 11.19 -2.94 -17.43
CA GLY A 70 10.78 -4.21 -16.85
C GLY A 70 10.72 -4.23 -15.31
N VAL A 71 10.19 -3.18 -14.66
CA VAL A 71 10.03 -3.17 -13.19
C VAL A 71 9.27 -4.40 -12.71
N TRP A 72 8.14 -4.72 -13.36
CA TRP A 72 7.36 -5.88 -12.96
C TRP A 72 8.07 -7.20 -13.26
N GLU A 73 8.80 -7.29 -14.34
CA GLU A 73 9.63 -8.44 -14.70
C GLU A 73 10.75 -8.66 -13.70
N ALA A 74 11.36 -7.58 -13.19
CA ALA A 74 12.34 -7.65 -12.10
C ALA A 74 11.70 -8.17 -10.79
N VAL A 75 10.48 -7.74 -10.46
CA VAL A 75 9.73 -8.28 -9.31
C VAL A 75 9.50 -9.79 -9.48
N LEU A 76 9.04 -10.23 -10.67
CA LEU A 76 8.81 -11.65 -10.95
C LEU A 76 10.10 -12.47 -10.92
N ALA A 77 11.21 -11.90 -11.39
CA ALA A 77 12.52 -12.57 -11.37
C ALA A 77 13.08 -12.74 -9.95
N MET A 78 12.72 -11.84 -9.03
CA MET A 78 13.05 -11.99 -7.61
C MET A 78 12.06 -12.94 -6.94
N ARG A 79 10.91 -12.42 -6.48
CA ARG A 79 9.86 -13.23 -5.83
C ARG A 79 8.50 -12.53 -5.91
N ALA A 80 7.50 -13.22 -6.46
CA ALA A 80 6.10 -12.83 -6.39
C ALA A 80 5.24 -14.09 -6.45
N HIS A 81 4.23 -14.19 -5.62
CA HIS A 81 3.32 -15.32 -5.61
C HIS A 81 1.94 -14.91 -6.12
N PRO A 82 1.41 -15.52 -7.20
CA PRO A 82 0.10 -15.17 -7.73
C PRO A 82 -1.01 -15.61 -6.79
N TYR A 83 -2.12 -14.85 -6.78
CA TYR A 83 -3.38 -15.33 -6.22
C TYR A 83 -4.51 -15.11 -7.20
N SER A 84 -5.34 -16.14 -7.37
CA SER A 84 -6.47 -16.18 -8.30
C SER A 84 -7.82 -16.17 -7.58
N ARG A 85 -7.81 -16.42 -6.27
CA ARG A 85 -9.02 -16.53 -5.45
C ARG A 85 -8.86 -15.80 -4.13
N LEU A 86 -9.90 -15.03 -3.77
CA LEU A 86 -10.06 -14.37 -2.46
C LEU A 86 -11.35 -14.88 -1.81
N GLU A 87 -11.25 -15.38 -0.59
CA GLU A 87 -12.38 -15.88 0.17
C GLU A 87 -12.55 -15.09 1.46
N THR A 88 -13.80 -14.85 1.86
CA THR A 88 -14.09 -14.21 3.14
C THR A 88 -15.37 -14.79 3.77
N TRP A 89 -15.35 -15.01 5.08
CA TRP A 89 -16.49 -15.56 5.82
C TRP A 89 -16.41 -15.21 7.30
N GLU A 90 -17.53 -15.36 8.00
CA GLU A 90 -17.60 -15.39 9.44
C GLU A 90 -18.17 -16.74 9.91
N TRP A 91 -19.37 -17.13 9.43
CA TRP A 91 -19.92 -18.48 9.59
C TRP A 91 -19.56 -19.32 8.36
N GLU A 92 -19.38 -20.62 8.53
CA GLU A 92 -19.03 -21.51 7.43
C GLU A 92 -20.01 -21.43 6.25
N ASN A 93 -21.30 -21.19 6.53
CA ASN A 93 -22.36 -21.03 5.53
C ASN A 93 -22.52 -19.59 5.03
N ALA A 94 -21.84 -18.61 5.61
CA ALA A 94 -21.86 -17.19 5.22
C ALA A 94 -20.53 -16.80 4.56
N HIS A 95 -20.27 -17.39 3.41
CA HIS A 95 -19.00 -17.34 2.68
C HIS A 95 -19.17 -16.57 1.38
N VAL A 96 -18.22 -15.69 1.07
CA VAL A 96 -18.11 -14.99 -0.20
C VAL A 96 -16.75 -15.33 -0.82
N ALA A 97 -16.76 -15.80 -2.06
CA ALA A 97 -15.55 -16.08 -2.82
C ALA A 97 -15.51 -15.20 -4.07
N PHE A 98 -14.35 -14.64 -4.34
CA PHE A 98 -14.06 -13.88 -5.56
C PHE A 98 -13.01 -14.64 -6.34
N ASP A 99 -13.32 -14.95 -7.58
CA ASP A 99 -12.44 -15.70 -8.47
C ASP A 99 -12.03 -14.85 -9.69
N ALA A 100 -10.78 -14.92 -10.09
CA ALA A 100 -10.25 -14.21 -11.25
C ALA A 100 -11.03 -14.55 -12.53
N ALA A 101 -11.50 -15.79 -12.65
CA ALA A 101 -12.29 -16.25 -13.79
C ALA A 101 -13.62 -15.49 -13.94
N GLU A 102 -14.22 -15.00 -12.84
CA GLU A 102 -15.43 -14.17 -12.90
C GLU A 102 -15.23 -12.85 -13.66
N LEU A 103 -13.99 -12.34 -13.69
CA LEU A 103 -13.58 -11.14 -14.42
C LEU A 103 -12.84 -11.45 -15.72
N LYS A 104 -12.69 -12.72 -16.09
CA LYS A 104 -11.86 -13.19 -17.22
C LYS A 104 -10.40 -12.77 -17.09
N LEU A 105 -9.89 -12.67 -15.86
CA LEU A 105 -8.50 -12.38 -15.56
C LEU A 105 -7.76 -13.70 -15.27
N PRO A 106 -6.46 -13.78 -15.58
CA PRO A 106 -5.66 -14.95 -15.22
C PRO A 106 -5.44 -15.06 -13.70
N ARG A 107 -5.47 -13.91 -12.99
CA ARG A 107 -5.30 -13.81 -11.54
C ARG A 107 -5.83 -12.49 -11.00
N LEU A 108 -6.12 -12.42 -9.70
CA LEU A 108 -6.56 -11.18 -9.04
C LEU A 108 -5.37 -10.26 -8.74
N GLY A 109 -4.19 -10.83 -8.55
CA GLY A 109 -2.97 -10.10 -8.24
C GLY A 109 -1.85 -11.01 -7.75
N TYR A 110 -0.92 -10.41 -7.00
CA TYR A 110 0.25 -11.11 -6.45
C TYR A 110 0.52 -10.68 -5.02
N MET A 111 0.99 -11.62 -4.21
CA MET A 111 1.60 -11.34 -2.92
C MET A 111 3.09 -11.09 -3.13
N VAL A 112 3.57 -9.93 -2.70
CA VAL A 112 4.96 -9.49 -2.92
C VAL A 112 5.51 -8.86 -1.65
N GLU A 113 6.75 -9.15 -1.34
CA GLU A 113 7.49 -8.50 -0.26
C GLU A 113 7.72 -7.03 -0.60
N ASN A 114 7.52 -6.14 0.38
CA ASN A 114 7.66 -4.71 0.14
C ASN A 114 9.08 -4.33 -0.31
N ASN A 115 10.11 -4.99 0.25
CA ASN A 115 11.50 -4.78 -0.15
C ASN A 115 11.74 -5.18 -1.62
N VAL A 116 11.14 -6.25 -2.11
CA VAL A 116 11.25 -6.70 -3.51
C VAL A 116 10.66 -5.65 -4.46
N LEU A 117 9.48 -5.11 -4.15
CA LEU A 117 8.87 -4.03 -4.94
C LEU A 117 9.75 -2.78 -4.96
N GLN A 118 10.23 -2.37 -3.80
CA GLN A 118 11.08 -1.18 -3.68
C GLN A 118 12.39 -1.37 -4.43
N LEU A 119 13.04 -2.52 -4.29
CA LEU A 119 14.31 -2.81 -4.96
C LEU A 119 14.17 -2.83 -6.49
N ALA A 120 13.11 -3.44 -7.04
CA ALA A 120 12.84 -3.43 -8.48
C ALA A 120 12.67 -1.99 -9.01
N LEU A 121 11.95 -1.14 -8.29
CA LEU A 121 11.80 0.27 -8.62
C LEU A 121 13.13 1.01 -8.55
N TRP A 122 13.94 0.77 -7.53
CA TRP A 122 15.22 1.41 -7.36
C TRP A 122 16.22 1.06 -8.47
N GLN A 123 16.27 -0.20 -8.89
CA GLN A 123 17.09 -0.62 -10.03
C GLN A 123 16.73 0.17 -11.31
N ALA A 124 15.43 0.40 -11.53
CA ALA A 124 14.98 1.20 -12.66
C ALA A 124 15.29 2.70 -12.50
N LEU A 125 15.15 3.24 -11.28
CA LEU A 125 15.50 4.65 -10.99
C LEU A 125 17.00 4.93 -11.17
N GLU A 126 17.87 4.04 -10.68
CA GLU A 126 19.32 4.15 -10.84
C GLU A 126 19.76 4.14 -12.30
N ALA A 127 19.04 3.40 -13.14
CA ALA A 127 19.33 3.31 -14.57
C ALA A 127 18.74 4.47 -15.40
N HIS A 128 17.83 5.29 -14.83
CA HIS A 128 17.12 6.32 -15.61
C HIS A 128 17.88 7.65 -15.62
N PRO A 129 18.21 8.22 -16.81
CA PRO A 129 19.06 9.41 -16.91
C PRO A 129 18.46 10.68 -16.28
N ASN A 130 17.13 10.78 -16.20
CA ASN A 130 16.44 11.94 -15.64
C ASN A 130 16.20 11.82 -14.12
N VAL A 131 16.78 10.82 -13.46
CA VAL A 131 16.62 10.60 -12.03
C VAL A 131 17.94 10.85 -11.30
N THR A 132 17.88 11.62 -10.24
CA THR A 132 18.97 11.78 -9.26
C THR A 132 18.52 11.21 -7.92
N LEU A 133 19.24 10.22 -7.38
CA LEU A 133 18.98 9.67 -6.06
C LEU A 133 19.86 10.37 -5.02
N ARG A 134 19.22 10.90 -3.97
CA ARG A 134 19.85 11.44 -2.76
C ARG A 134 19.60 10.46 -1.62
N VAL A 135 20.59 9.61 -1.38
CA VAL A 135 20.56 8.59 -0.33
C VAL A 135 21.98 8.33 0.19
N PRO A 136 22.19 8.24 1.49
CA PRO A 136 21.22 8.54 2.57
C PRO A 136 21.06 10.06 2.74
N ASP A 137 19.81 10.54 2.66
CA ASP A 137 19.51 11.96 2.91
C ASP A 137 18.07 12.13 3.40
N SER A 138 17.75 13.24 4.01
CA SER A 138 16.40 13.54 4.49
C SER A 138 16.07 15.04 4.42
N LEU A 139 14.78 15.36 4.45
CA LEU A 139 14.30 16.72 4.42
C LEU A 139 14.42 17.36 5.80
N LYS A 140 15.20 18.43 5.92
CA LYS A 140 15.37 19.22 7.13
C LYS A 140 14.45 20.44 7.20
N ALA A 141 14.27 21.13 6.06
CA ALA A 141 13.39 22.29 5.97
C ALA A 141 12.77 22.41 4.58
N LEU A 142 11.61 23.06 4.53
CA LEU A 142 10.85 23.30 3.31
C LEU A 142 10.39 24.75 3.28
N HIS A 143 10.86 25.53 2.32
CA HIS A 143 10.58 26.95 2.18
C HIS A 143 9.89 27.24 0.84
N HIS A 144 8.68 27.77 0.89
CA HIS A 144 7.96 28.23 -0.30
C HIS A 144 8.60 29.53 -0.83
N GLN A 145 8.77 29.60 -2.15
CA GLN A 145 9.23 30.79 -2.85
C GLN A 145 8.45 30.99 -4.16
N PRO A 146 8.53 32.16 -4.79
CA PRO A 146 7.93 32.35 -6.11
C PRO A 146 8.43 31.32 -7.11
N GLY A 147 7.52 30.54 -7.70
CA GLY A 147 7.84 29.50 -8.68
C GLY A 147 8.16 28.12 -8.12
N GLY A 148 8.03 27.87 -6.79
CA GLY A 148 8.20 26.54 -6.22
C GLY A 148 8.66 26.53 -4.76
N TYR A 149 9.60 25.66 -4.45
CA TYR A 149 10.15 25.47 -3.10
C TYR A 149 11.67 25.38 -3.11
N VAL A 150 12.28 25.70 -1.98
CA VAL A 150 13.64 25.35 -1.63
C VAL A 150 13.60 24.34 -0.48
N LEU A 151 14.18 23.17 -0.72
CA LEU A 151 14.38 22.12 0.27
C LEU A 151 15.78 22.23 0.83
N THR A 152 15.90 22.25 2.16
CA THR A 152 17.20 22.08 2.83
C THR A 152 17.29 20.61 3.27
N LEU A 153 18.34 19.94 2.89
CA LEU A 153 18.61 18.55 3.22
C LEU A 153 19.47 18.43 4.49
N ASP A 154 19.49 17.26 5.13
CA ASP A 154 20.26 17.04 6.36
C ASP A 154 21.77 17.19 6.15
N ASN A 155 22.28 16.88 4.95
CA ASN A 155 23.69 17.10 4.58
C ASN A 155 24.05 18.58 4.40
N GLY A 156 23.06 19.49 4.46
CA GLY A 156 23.22 20.93 4.32
C GLY A 156 23.10 21.46 2.88
N ASP A 157 22.86 20.61 1.89
CA ASP A 157 22.56 21.03 0.51
C ASP A 157 21.19 21.69 0.41
N GLU A 158 21.03 22.61 -0.53
CA GLU A 158 19.76 23.23 -0.89
C GLU A 158 19.32 22.79 -2.28
N LEU A 159 18.04 22.45 -2.43
CA LEU A 159 17.46 22.01 -3.68
C LEU A 159 16.24 22.89 -4.05
N ALA A 160 16.37 23.68 -5.11
CA ALA A 160 15.30 24.48 -5.66
C ALA A 160 14.47 23.66 -6.67
N VAL A 161 13.16 23.63 -6.48
CA VAL A 161 12.24 22.79 -7.27
C VAL A 161 10.95 23.54 -7.61
N LYS A 162 10.33 23.18 -8.74
CA LYS A 162 8.98 23.66 -9.11
C LYS A 162 7.88 22.91 -8.35
N LEU A 163 8.09 21.59 -8.13
CA LEU A 163 7.12 20.73 -7.45
C LEU A 163 7.83 19.86 -6.41
N VAL A 164 7.28 19.84 -5.20
CA VAL A 164 7.62 18.88 -4.14
C VAL A 164 6.49 17.85 -4.05
N VAL A 165 6.83 16.57 -4.07
CA VAL A 165 5.88 15.51 -3.78
C VAL A 165 6.26 14.79 -2.49
N GLY A 166 5.38 14.84 -1.49
CA GLY A 166 5.51 14.06 -0.26
C GLY A 166 5.01 12.64 -0.49
N ALA A 167 5.94 11.69 -0.46
CA ALA A 167 5.71 10.25 -0.51
C ALA A 167 6.37 9.56 0.70
N ASP A 168 6.59 10.30 1.77
CA ASP A 168 7.38 10.01 2.96
C ASP A 168 6.56 9.35 4.09
N GLY A 169 5.49 8.68 3.71
CA GLY A 169 4.72 7.79 4.59
C GLY A 169 3.79 8.50 5.56
N ALA A 170 3.22 7.73 6.47
CA ALA A 170 2.15 8.17 7.37
C ALA A 170 2.53 9.33 8.29
N ASN A 171 3.82 9.46 8.63
CA ASN A 171 4.36 10.55 9.45
C ASN A 171 5.01 11.67 8.61
N SER A 172 4.56 11.87 7.39
CA SER A 172 5.12 12.78 6.39
C SER A 172 5.61 14.11 6.97
N GLN A 173 6.90 14.37 6.79
CA GLN A 173 7.55 15.64 7.11
C GLN A 173 7.13 16.72 6.13
N VAL A 174 7.02 16.37 4.83
CA VAL A 174 6.53 17.31 3.79
C VAL A 174 5.15 17.86 4.18
N ARG A 175 4.21 16.98 4.54
CA ARG A 175 2.87 17.38 4.98
C ARG A 175 2.91 18.30 6.20
N GLN A 176 3.72 17.96 7.21
CA GLN A 176 3.85 18.74 8.45
C GLN A 176 4.47 20.11 8.18
N MET A 177 5.59 20.17 7.44
CA MET A 177 6.28 21.42 7.11
C MET A 177 5.44 22.34 6.20
N ALA A 178 4.59 21.74 5.35
CA ALA A 178 3.61 22.49 4.56
C ALA A 178 2.42 22.98 5.39
N GLY A 179 2.30 22.63 6.67
CA GLY A 179 1.18 23.00 7.53
C GLY A 179 -0.14 22.39 7.07
N ILE A 180 -0.12 21.21 6.46
CA ILE A 180 -1.32 20.48 6.05
C ILE A 180 -1.79 19.59 7.21
N GLY A 181 -2.97 19.92 7.76
CA GLY A 181 -3.62 19.14 8.82
C GLY A 181 -4.13 17.79 8.34
N VAL A 182 -4.43 16.90 9.30
CA VAL A 182 -5.00 15.58 9.07
C VAL A 182 -6.23 15.34 9.92
N HIS A 183 -7.22 14.66 9.39
CA HIS A 183 -8.17 13.92 10.19
C HIS A 183 -7.57 12.55 10.51
N ALA A 184 -7.38 12.26 11.78
CA ALA A 184 -6.78 11.02 12.21
C ALA A 184 -7.51 10.42 13.41
N TRP A 185 -7.65 9.11 13.42
CA TRP A 185 -8.05 8.36 14.62
C TRP A 185 -7.38 6.99 14.64
N GLN A 186 -7.29 6.44 15.82
CA GLN A 186 -6.74 5.12 16.05
C GLN A 186 -7.89 4.12 16.20
N TYR A 187 -7.82 3.01 15.46
CA TYR A 187 -8.74 1.90 15.67
C TYR A 187 -8.49 1.22 17.01
N GLN A 188 -9.53 0.60 17.57
CA GLN A 188 -9.41 -0.19 18.80
C GLN A 188 -8.81 -1.58 18.55
N GLN A 189 -8.05 -1.71 17.49
CA GLN A 189 -7.37 -2.93 17.08
C GLN A 189 -5.91 -2.64 16.74
N SER A 190 -5.09 -3.67 16.85
CA SER A 190 -3.73 -3.74 16.32
C SER A 190 -3.62 -4.92 15.39
N CYS A 191 -2.60 -4.92 14.55
CA CYS A 191 -2.31 -5.96 13.60
C CYS A 191 -0.98 -6.63 13.94
N MET A 192 -0.92 -7.96 13.85
CA MET A 192 0.30 -8.74 13.89
C MET A 192 0.45 -9.51 12.57
N LEU A 193 1.55 -9.28 11.89
CA LEU A 193 1.97 -10.05 10.72
C LEU A 193 2.88 -11.17 11.20
N ILE A 194 2.66 -12.39 10.71
CA ILE A 194 3.43 -13.57 11.13
C ILE A 194 3.83 -14.33 9.88
N THR A 195 5.13 -14.42 9.62
CA THR A 195 5.67 -15.26 8.57
C THR A 195 5.72 -16.71 9.06
N VAL A 196 5.07 -17.61 8.33
CA VAL A 196 4.97 -19.00 8.67
C VAL A 196 5.45 -19.92 7.55
N GLN A 197 5.99 -21.05 7.93
CA GLN A 197 6.24 -22.18 7.02
C GLN A 197 5.08 -23.16 7.13
N CYS A 198 4.42 -23.44 6.00
CA CYS A 198 3.33 -24.40 5.91
C CYS A 198 3.85 -25.80 5.66
N GLU A 199 3.13 -26.81 6.13
CA GLU A 199 3.44 -28.22 5.83
C GLU A 199 3.31 -28.53 4.33
N ASN A 200 2.32 -27.90 3.67
CA ASN A 200 2.08 -28.04 2.23
C ASN A 200 2.13 -26.66 1.54
N ALA A 201 2.41 -26.66 0.23
CA ALA A 201 2.37 -25.45 -0.56
C ALA A 201 0.99 -24.74 -0.48
N PRO A 202 0.94 -23.42 -0.25
CA PRO A 202 -0.29 -22.69 0.10
C PRO A 202 -1.29 -22.50 -1.05
N GLY A 203 -0.90 -22.80 -2.30
CA GLY A 203 -1.74 -22.56 -3.47
C GLY A 203 -1.95 -21.09 -3.79
N GLU A 204 -2.95 -20.77 -4.63
CA GLU A 204 -3.24 -19.40 -5.09
C GLU A 204 -4.50 -18.79 -4.44
N SER A 205 -4.94 -19.33 -3.30
CA SER A 205 -6.12 -18.82 -2.58
C SER A 205 -5.72 -18.04 -1.34
N THR A 206 -6.09 -16.76 -1.30
CA THR A 206 -6.01 -15.95 -0.08
C THR A 206 -7.37 -15.92 0.61
N TRP A 207 -7.37 -15.81 1.94
CA TRP A 207 -8.63 -15.79 2.67
C TRP A 207 -8.60 -14.93 3.93
N GLN A 208 -9.79 -14.50 4.34
CA GLN A 208 -10.02 -13.77 5.59
C GLN A 208 -11.21 -14.39 6.34
N HIS A 209 -10.97 -14.80 7.57
CA HIS A 209 -11.99 -15.26 8.50
C HIS A 209 -12.29 -14.16 9.50
N PHE A 210 -13.52 -13.63 9.50
CA PHE A 210 -13.94 -12.59 10.42
C PHE A 210 -14.24 -13.17 11.79
N THR A 211 -13.70 -12.52 12.83
CA THR A 211 -14.03 -12.78 14.23
C THR A 211 -14.48 -11.47 14.89
N PRO A 212 -15.18 -11.53 16.05
CA PRO A 212 -15.61 -10.32 16.75
C PRO A 212 -14.48 -9.37 17.14
N ASN A 213 -13.26 -9.88 17.30
CA ASN A 213 -12.08 -9.09 17.65
C ASN A 213 -11.32 -8.55 16.44
N GLY A 214 -11.61 -9.07 15.24
CA GLY A 214 -10.98 -8.70 13.97
C GLY A 214 -10.76 -9.92 13.07
N PRO A 215 -10.42 -9.69 11.80
CA PRO A 215 -10.17 -10.79 10.87
C PRO A 215 -8.86 -11.51 11.17
N HIS A 216 -8.83 -12.80 10.83
CA HIS A 216 -7.63 -13.59 10.65
C HIS A 216 -7.45 -13.82 9.15
N ALA A 217 -6.31 -13.42 8.58
CA ALA A 217 -6.08 -13.57 7.16
C ALA A 217 -4.88 -14.48 6.86
N PHE A 218 -4.93 -15.09 5.69
CA PHE A 218 -3.89 -15.94 5.14
C PHE A 218 -3.48 -15.42 3.77
N LEU A 219 -2.20 -15.10 3.61
CA LEU A 219 -1.60 -14.62 2.38
C LEU A 219 -0.59 -15.67 1.89
N PRO A 220 -0.90 -16.39 0.80
CA PRO A 220 0.01 -17.38 0.26
C PRO A 220 1.27 -16.75 -0.30
N LEU A 221 2.42 -17.37 -0.07
CA LEU A 221 3.72 -16.95 -0.60
C LEU A 221 4.34 -18.10 -1.40
N PHE A 222 5.54 -17.88 -1.91
CA PHE A 222 6.29 -18.86 -2.70
C PHE A 222 6.61 -20.14 -1.88
N ASP A 223 6.87 -21.23 -2.57
CA ASP A 223 7.18 -22.55 -2.01
C ASP A 223 6.11 -22.97 -0.99
N ASN A 224 6.51 -23.16 0.26
CA ASN A 224 5.64 -23.48 1.39
C ASN A 224 5.54 -22.34 2.42
N TRP A 225 5.80 -21.09 2.02
CA TRP A 225 5.68 -19.93 2.88
C TRP A 225 4.31 -19.30 2.81
N ALA A 226 3.89 -18.68 3.91
CA ALA A 226 2.71 -17.83 3.96
C ALA A 226 2.91 -16.71 4.99
N SER A 227 2.10 -15.66 4.88
CA SER A 227 1.96 -14.63 5.90
C SER A 227 0.58 -14.73 6.52
N LEU A 228 0.52 -14.83 7.84
CA LEU A 228 -0.72 -14.71 8.60
C LEU A 228 -0.88 -13.28 9.07
N VAL A 229 -2.11 -12.80 9.03
CA VAL A 229 -2.46 -11.46 9.53
C VAL A 229 -3.47 -11.63 10.66
N TRP A 230 -3.06 -11.29 11.87
CA TRP A 230 -3.89 -11.40 13.07
C TRP A 230 -4.30 -10.01 13.55
N TYR A 231 -5.57 -9.69 13.43
CA TYR A 231 -6.14 -8.47 14.00
C TYR A 231 -6.80 -8.80 15.34
N ASP A 232 -6.49 -8.03 16.37
CA ASP A 232 -7.09 -8.17 17.68
C ASP A 232 -6.95 -6.87 18.49
N LYS A 233 -7.49 -6.87 19.70
CA LYS A 233 -7.32 -5.77 20.67
C LYS A 233 -5.83 -5.52 20.94
N PRO A 234 -5.41 -4.26 21.14
CA PRO A 234 -4.00 -3.94 21.36
C PRO A 234 -3.35 -4.72 22.52
N ALA A 235 -4.12 -4.99 23.59
CA ALA A 235 -3.63 -5.79 24.72
C ALA A 235 -3.31 -7.24 24.31
N ARG A 236 -4.16 -7.85 23.47
CA ARG A 236 -3.95 -9.21 22.99
C ARG A 236 -2.74 -9.29 22.06
N ILE A 237 -2.61 -8.34 21.15
CA ILE A 237 -1.46 -8.29 20.22
C ILE A 237 -0.14 -8.11 21.01
N ARG A 238 -0.10 -7.24 22.02
CA ARG A 238 1.09 -7.12 22.91
C ARG A 238 1.41 -8.44 23.62
N GLN A 239 0.39 -9.16 24.10
CA GLN A 239 0.57 -10.47 24.70
C GLN A 239 1.20 -11.46 23.71
N LEU A 240 0.67 -11.53 22.47
CA LEU A 240 1.19 -12.41 21.42
C LEU A 240 2.65 -12.07 21.05
N GLN A 241 3.01 -10.78 21.01
CA GLN A 241 4.38 -10.34 20.75
C GLN A 241 5.39 -10.81 21.80
N GLY A 242 4.95 -11.03 23.04
CA GLY A 242 5.79 -11.51 24.14
C GLY A 242 5.97 -13.04 24.18
N LEU A 243 5.33 -13.78 23.26
CA LEU A 243 5.39 -15.24 23.23
C LEU A 243 6.64 -15.73 22.48
N SER A 244 7.14 -16.92 22.87
CA SER A 244 8.08 -17.66 22.01
C SER A 244 7.39 -18.14 20.73
N MET A 245 8.16 -18.46 19.68
CA MET A 245 7.59 -18.97 18.44
C MET A 245 6.78 -20.27 18.63
N GLU A 246 7.19 -21.12 19.55
CA GLU A 246 6.45 -22.34 19.92
C GLU A 246 5.11 -22.02 20.62
N GLN A 247 5.10 -21.02 21.50
CA GLN A 247 3.86 -20.56 22.13
C GLN A 247 2.95 -19.88 21.12
N LEU A 248 3.51 -19.04 20.24
CA LEU A 248 2.77 -18.38 19.16
C LEU A 248 2.16 -19.41 18.20
N GLN A 249 2.87 -20.49 17.88
CA GLN A 249 2.34 -21.58 17.06
C GLN A 249 1.09 -22.22 17.69
N ARG A 250 1.12 -22.46 19.01
CA ARG A 250 -0.04 -23.02 19.74
C ARG A 250 -1.24 -22.09 19.66
N GLU A 251 -1.01 -20.78 19.85
CA GLU A 251 -2.05 -19.76 19.71
C GLU A 251 -2.63 -19.69 18.29
N ILE A 252 -1.78 -19.77 17.25
CA ILE A 252 -2.23 -19.82 15.86
C ILE A 252 -3.13 -21.04 15.63
N LEU A 253 -2.68 -22.23 16.01
CA LEU A 253 -3.44 -23.46 15.79
C LEU A 253 -4.76 -23.50 16.58
N LEU A 254 -4.85 -22.77 17.69
CA LEU A 254 -6.08 -22.66 18.50
C LEU A 254 -7.09 -21.67 17.93
N HIS A 255 -6.65 -20.58 17.30
CA HIS A 255 -7.50 -19.45 16.95
C HIS A 255 -7.77 -19.31 15.44
N PHE A 256 -6.86 -19.80 14.58
CA PHE A 256 -7.10 -19.78 13.15
C PHE A 256 -7.97 -20.94 12.71
N PRO A 257 -8.70 -20.79 11.57
CA PRO A 257 -9.53 -21.87 11.03
C PRO A 257 -8.72 -23.15 10.78
N SER A 258 -9.33 -24.32 11.00
CA SER A 258 -8.70 -25.62 10.80
C SER A 258 -8.13 -25.85 9.39
N ARG A 259 -8.69 -25.14 8.38
CA ARG A 259 -8.18 -25.19 6.99
C ARG A 259 -6.74 -24.67 6.85
N LEU A 260 -6.23 -23.91 7.84
CA LEU A 260 -4.82 -23.48 7.85
C LEU A 260 -3.86 -24.67 7.85
N GLY A 261 -4.23 -25.76 8.50
CA GLY A 261 -3.35 -26.90 8.68
C GLY A 261 -2.21 -26.60 9.66
N HIS A 262 -1.17 -27.40 9.61
CA HIS A 262 0.00 -27.23 10.47
C HIS A 262 0.94 -26.17 9.90
N VAL A 263 1.34 -25.20 10.72
CA VAL A 263 2.25 -24.11 10.36
C VAL A 263 3.29 -23.90 11.45
N THR A 264 4.48 -23.45 11.04
CA THR A 264 5.58 -23.10 11.96
C THR A 264 5.90 -21.61 11.80
N PRO A 265 5.64 -20.75 12.81
CA PRO A 265 6.00 -19.34 12.74
C PRO A 265 7.52 -19.16 12.85
N VAL A 266 8.06 -18.23 12.06
CA VAL A 266 9.51 -17.96 11.98
C VAL A 266 9.87 -16.51 12.24
N ALA A 267 8.96 -15.58 12.00
CA ALA A 267 9.11 -14.16 12.27
C ALA A 267 7.74 -13.51 12.50
N ALA A 268 7.70 -12.46 13.27
CA ALA A 268 6.48 -11.71 13.51
C ALA A 268 6.77 -10.24 13.76
N GLY A 269 5.83 -9.36 13.37
CA GLY A 269 5.87 -7.94 13.65
C GLY A 269 4.46 -7.41 13.88
N ALA A 270 4.30 -6.47 14.81
CA ALA A 270 2.99 -5.90 15.10
C ALA A 270 3.01 -4.38 15.11
N PHE A 271 1.89 -3.78 14.75
CA PHE A 271 1.73 -2.34 14.71
C PHE A 271 0.28 -1.92 15.01
N PRO A 272 0.10 -0.71 15.58
CA PRO A 272 -1.22 -0.14 15.78
C PRO A 272 -1.86 0.21 14.43
N LEU A 273 -3.18 0.13 14.38
CA LEU A 273 -3.94 0.54 13.20
C LEU A 273 -4.42 1.98 13.38
N THR A 274 -4.06 2.81 12.43
CA THR A 274 -4.48 4.21 12.39
C THR A 274 -5.12 4.53 11.06
N ARG A 275 -6.15 5.37 11.07
CA ARG A 275 -6.66 6.05 9.88
C ARG A 275 -6.16 7.48 9.88
N ARG A 276 -5.69 7.94 8.72
CA ARG A 276 -5.32 9.34 8.49
C ARG A 276 -5.83 9.77 7.12
N HIS A 277 -6.26 11.01 7.06
CA HIS A 277 -6.66 11.65 5.81
C HIS A 277 -6.22 13.09 5.84
N ALA A 278 -5.33 13.49 4.94
CA ALA A 278 -4.86 14.87 4.84
C ALA A 278 -6.01 15.79 4.40
N LEU A 279 -6.10 16.96 4.99
CA LEU A 279 -7.14 17.94 4.66
C LEU A 279 -7.00 18.50 3.23
N GLN A 280 -5.80 18.42 2.68
CA GLN A 280 -5.46 18.81 1.31
C GLN A 280 -4.42 17.85 0.78
N TYR A 281 -4.54 17.44 -0.51
CA TYR A 281 -3.54 16.63 -1.20
C TYR A 281 -2.63 17.48 -2.06
N ALA A 282 -3.01 18.75 -2.33
CA ALA A 282 -2.25 19.63 -3.19
C ALA A 282 -2.29 21.09 -2.73
N ARG A 283 -1.20 21.79 -2.98
CA ARG A 283 -1.05 23.25 -2.89
C ARG A 283 -0.24 23.75 -4.08
N GLU A 284 0.01 25.04 -4.18
CA GLU A 284 0.93 25.61 -5.17
C GLU A 284 2.29 24.94 -5.03
N GLY A 285 2.78 24.29 -6.10
CA GLY A 285 4.07 23.62 -6.11
C GLY A 285 4.24 22.42 -5.16
N LEU A 286 3.14 21.84 -4.61
CA LEU A 286 3.23 20.73 -3.67
C LEU A 286 2.08 19.74 -3.84
N ALA A 287 2.39 18.44 -3.80
CA ALA A 287 1.42 17.35 -3.77
C ALA A 287 1.80 16.29 -2.73
N LEU A 288 0.81 15.54 -2.23
CA LEU A 288 0.98 14.39 -1.35
C LEU A 288 0.42 13.14 -2.02
N VAL A 289 1.11 12.00 -1.88
CA VAL A 289 0.69 10.70 -2.41
C VAL A 289 0.86 9.59 -1.37
N GLY A 290 0.08 8.52 -1.50
CA GLY A 290 0.16 7.35 -0.62
C GLY A 290 -0.12 7.71 0.85
N ASP A 291 0.60 7.08 1.76
CA ASP A 291 0.39 7.26 3.21
C ASP A 291 0.66 8.69 3.70
N ALA A 292 1.39 9.50 2.95
CA ALA A 292 1.55 10.93 3.25
C ALA A 292 0.22 11.69 3.10
N ALA A 293 -0.63 11.29 2.16
CA ALA A 293 -1.96 11.85 1.92
C ALA A 293 -3.05 11.12 2.71
N HIS A 294 -3.00 9.78 2.79
CA HIS A 294 -4.04 8.96 3.40
C HIS A 294 -3.50 7.62 3.89
N THR A 295 -3.86 7.24 5.09
CA THR A 295 -3.61 5.89 5.64
C THR A 295 -4.96 5.25 5.92
N ILE A 296 -5.16 4.05 5.42
CA ILE A 296 -6.40 3.29 5.61
C ILE A 296 -6.19 2.08 6.51
N HIS A 297 -7.29 1.48 6.97
CA HIS A 297 -7.25 0.16 7.59
C HIS A 297 -6.70 -0.86 6.57
N PRO A 298 -5.64 -1.62 6.88
CA PRO A 298 -4.96 -2.49 5.93
C PRO A 298 -5.72 -3.81 5.64
N LEU A 299 -7.05 -3.78 5.63
CA LEU A 299 -7.86 -4.93 5.21
C LEU A 299 -7.41 -5.39 3.81
N ALA A 300 -7.06 -6.66 3.70
CA ALA A 300 -6.61 -7.29 2.46
C ALA A 300 -5.34 -6.67 1.81
N GLY A 301 -4.49 -5.97 2.56
CA GLY A 301 -3.23 -5.41 2.03
C GLY A 301 -3.40 -4.32 0.98
N GLN A 302 -4.50 -3.55 0.99
CA GLN A 302 -4.85 -2.57 -0.05
C GLN A 302 -4.11 -1.23 0.01
N GLY A 303 -3.34 -0.95 1.06
CA GLY A 303 -2.73 0.36 1.27
C GLY A 303 -1.86 0.84 0.10
N VAL A 304 -0.95 0.00 -0.38
CA VAL A 304 -0.06 0.35 -1.50
C VAL A 304 -0.82 0.52 -2.83
N ASN A 305 -1.89 -0.25 -3.07
CA ASN A 305 -2.69 -0.12 -4.29
C ASN A 305 -3.38 1.25 -4.39
N LEU A 306 -3.84 1.81 -3.28
CA LEU A 306 -4.38 3.18 -3.26
C LEU A 306 -3.29 4.21 -3.55
N GLY A 307 -2.08 4.01 -3.03
CA GLY A 307 -0.92 4.83 -3.38
C GLY A 307 -0.58 4.76 -4.87
N TYR A 308 -0.68 3.59 -5.50
CA TYR A 308 -0.48 3.44 -6.95
C TYR A 308 -1.59 4.10 -7.77
N ARG A 309 -2.83 4.14 -7.29
CA ARG A 309 -3.88 4.95 -7.92
C ARG A 309 -3.59 6.46 -7.82
N ASP A 310 -2.94 6.91 -6.73
CA ASP A 310 -2.49 8.29 -6.62
C ASP A 310 -1.38 8.58 -7.64
N VAL A 311 -0.43 7.65 -7.80
CA VAL A 311 0.64 7.73 -8.82
C VAL A 311 0.04 7.87 -10.21
N ASP A 312 -0.86 6.95 -10.61
CA ASP A 312 -1.52 6.99 -11.91
C ASP A 312 -2.24 8.32 -12.17
N ALA A 313 -3.02 8.78 -11.20
CA ALA A 313 -3.75 10.04 -11.31
C ALA A 313 -2.84 11.28 -11.40
N LEU A 314 -1.75 11.31 -10.64
CA LEU A 314 -0.82 12.44 -10.67
C LEU A 314 0.01 12.45 -11.95
N LEU A 315 0.45 11.28 -12.43
CA LEU A 315 1.14 11.14 -13.72
C LEU A 315 0.25 11.60 -14.87
N ASP A 316 -1.02 11.19 -14.89
CA ASP A 316 -1.99 11.62 -15.90
C ASP A 316 -2.18 13.15 -15.89
N VAL A 317 -2.37 13.76 -14.72
CA VAL A 317 -2.57 15.21 -14.59
C VAL A 317 -1.33 15.99 -15.02
N LEU A 318 -0.14 15.60 -14.56
CA LEU A 318 1.10 16.33 -14.87
C LEU A 318 1.54 16.12 -16.32
N GLY A 319 1.41 14.90 -16.85
CA GLY A 319 1.72 14.59 -18.23
C GLY A 319 0.83 15.35 -19.21
N ASN A 320 -0.48 15.37 -18.95
CA ASN A 320 -1.42 16.15 -19.75
C ASN A 320 -1.12 17.66 -19.69
N ALA A 321 -0.86 18.20 -18.50
CA ALA A 321 -0.55 19.61 -18.33
C ALA A 321 0.75 19.99 -19.07
N ARG A 322 1.80 19.14 -19.00
CA ARG A 322 3.06 19.35 -19.70
C ARG A 322 2.87 19.33 -21.23
N THR A 323 2.09 18.37 -21.74
CA THR A 323 1.79 18.25 -23.18
C THR A 323 1.07 19.48 -23.72
N HIS A 324 0.20 20.11 -22.92
CA HIS A 324 -0.55 21.30 -23.29
C HIS A 324 0.15 22.62 -22.88
N ALA A 325 1.40 22.57 -22.44
CA ALA A 325 2.18 23.72 -21.99
C ALA A 325 1.48 24.52 -20.87
N GLU A 326 0.68 23.87 -20.04
CA GLU A 326 0.06 24.48 -18.85
C GLU A 326 1.11 24.66 -17.73
N ALA A 327 0.82 25.54 -16.78
CA ALA A 327 1.63 25.72 -15.57
C ALA A 327 1.45 24.50 -14.61
N TRP A 328 2.02 23.36 -14.97
CA TRP A 328 1.77 22.06 -14.41
C TRP A 328 1.99 21.94 -12.89
N ALA A 329 2.85 22.76 -12.28
CA ALA A 329 3.05 22.82 -10.83
C ALA A 329 2.08 23.76 -10.11
N SER A 330 1.20 24.48 -10.83
CA SER A 330 0.23 25.40 -10.22
C SER A 330 -0.82 24.66 -9.42
N HIS A 331 -1.35 25.32 -8.39
CA HIS A 331 -2.45 24.78 -7.59
C HIS A 331 -3.67 24.39 -8.44
N GLN A 332 -3.97 25.17 -9.49
CA GLN A 332 -5.10 24.88 -10.38
C GLN A 332 -4.98 23.51 -11.06
N ILE A 333 -3.78 23.16 -11.53
CA ILE A 333 -3.50 21.85 -12.15
C ILE A 333 -3.50 20.76 -11.09
N LEU A 334 -2.75 20.93 -10.00
CA LEU A 334 -2.65 19.95 -8.93
C LEU A 334 -4.00 19.69 -8.23
N LYS A 335 -4.92 20.65 -8.25
CA LYS A 335 -6.28 20.48 -7.76
C LYS A 335 -7.08 19.45 -8.57
N ARG A 336 -6.77 19.24 -9.87
CA ARG A 336 -7.39 18.17 -10.68
C ARG A 336 -7.08 16.79 -10.07
N TYR A 337 -5.81 16.56 -9.70
CA TYR A 337 -5.37 15.37 -8.97
C TYR A 337 -6.10 15.24 -7.62
N GLN A 338 -6.07 16.29 -6.80
CA GLN A 338 -6.72 16.30 -5.49
C GLN A 338 -8.20 15.94 -5.58
N THR A 339 -8.94 16.57 -6.49
CA THR A 339 -10.40 16.35 -6.64
C THR A 339 -10.68 14.90 -7.01
N ARG A 340 -9.91 14.33 -7.95
CA ARG A 340 -10.05 12.94 -8.38
C ARG A 340 -9.76 11.97 -7.23
N ARG A 341 -8.67 12.19 -6.48
CA ARG A 341 -8.20 11.22 -5.48
C ARG A 341 -8.88 11.35 -4.12
N MET A 342 -9.15 12.56 -3.64
CA MET A 342 -9.81 12.74 -2.33
C MET A 342 -11.19 12.09 -2.29
N ALA A 343 -11.99 12.24 -3.36
CA ALA A 343 -13.32 11.64 -3.42
C ALA A 343 -13.24 10.09 -3.42
N ASP A 344 -12.36 9.51 -4.25
CA ASP A 344 -12.19 8.07 -4.33
C ASP A 344 -11.64 7.47 -3.03
N ASN A 345 -10.62 8.09 -2.46
CA ASN A 345 -10.02 7.68 -1.19
C ASN A 345 -11.01 7.80 -0.02
N PHE A 346 -11.86 8.84 -0.01
CA PHE A 346 -12.89 9.00 1.01
C PHE A 346 -13.94 7.89 0.93
N ILE A 347 -14.40 7.54 -0.28
CA ILE A 347 -15.34 6.45 -0.50
C ILE A 347 -14.73 5.12 -0.04
N MET A 348 -13.50 4.84 -0.44
CA MET A 348 -12.80 3.61 -0.05
C MET A 348 -12.62 3.52 1.48
N GLN A 349 -12.16 4.62 2.11
CA GLN A 349 -12.00 4.67 3.55
C GLN A 349 -13.33 4.46 4.28
N SER A 350 -14.40 5.14 3.83
CA SER A 350 -15.73 5.02 4.43
C SER A 350 -16.30 3.60 4.29
N GLY A 351 -16.04 2.96 3.14
CA GLY A 351 -16.39 1.55 2.94
C GLY A 351 -15.65 0.62 3.91
N MET A 352 -14.35 0.83 4.10
CA MET A 352 -13.55 0.06 5.05
C MET A 352 -13.99 0.30 6.51
N ASP A 353 -14.34 1.55 6.87
CA ASP A 353 -14.85 1.86 8.21
C ASP A 353 -16.21 1.21 8.47
N LEU A 354 -17.12 1.23 7.48
CA LEU A 354 -18.40 0.55 7.57
C LEU A 354 -18.20 -0.95 7.76
N PHE A 355 -17.27 -1.53 7.01
CA PHE A 355 -16.90 -2.93 7.13
C PHE A 355 -16.33 -3.23 8.52
N TYR A 356 -15.39 -2.40 8.99
CA TYR A 356 -14.84 -2.50 10.32
C TYR A 356 -15.95 -2.43 11.40
N ALA A 357 -16.80 -1.41 11.36
CA ALA A 357 -17.88 -1.24 12.32
C ALA A 357 -18.88 -2.43 12.28
N GLY A 358 -19.18 -2.96 11.09
CA GLY A 358 -20.05 -4.10 10.89
C GLY A 358 -19.50 -5.41 11.45
N PHE A 359 -18.19 -5.64 11.33
CA PHE A 359 -17.57 -6.93 11.68
C PHE A 359 -16.82 -6.95 13.02
N SER A 360 -16.54 -5.78 13.62
CA SER A 360 -15.79 -5.67 14.87
C SER A 360 -16.70 -5.56 16.12
N ASN A 361 -17.78 -6.34 16.15
CA ASN A 361 -18.66 -6.41 17.31
C ASN A 361 -19.29 -7.80 17.42
N ASP A 362 -19.80 -8.12 18.61
CA ASP A 362 -20.45 -9.41 18.92
C ASP A 362 -21.96 -9.24 19.23
N LEU A 363 -22.57 -8.16 18.74
CA LEU A 363 -24.01 -7.93 18.92
C LEU A 363 -24.80 -8.94 18.06
N GLY A 364 -25.56 -9.84 18.72
CA GLY A 364 -26.27 -10.92 18.07
C GLY A 364 -27.10 -10.51 16.83
N PRO A 365 -27.97 -9.47 16.90
CA PRO A 365 -28.72 -9.00 15.73
C PRO A 365 -27.81 -8.51 14.58
N VAL A 366 -26.75 -7.78 14.88
CA VAL A 366 -25.78 -7.29 13.86
C VAL A 366 -25.04 -8.46 13.24
N ARG A 367 -24.65 -9.45 14.03
CA ARG A 367 -23.99 -10.67 13.58
C ARG A 367 -24.85 -11.46 12.60
N ILE A 368 -26.13 -11.60 12.88
CA ILE A 368 -27.08 -12.26 11.96
C ILE A 368 -27.21 -11.46 10.65
N LEU A 369 -27.42 -10.14 10.74
CA LEU A 369 -27.58 -9.28 9.57
C LEU A 369 -26.35 -9.28 8.65
N ARG A 370 -25.13 -9.22 9.19
CA ARG A 370 -23.89 -9.23 8.37
C ARG A 370 -23.66 -10.59 7.71
N ASN A 371 -24.01 -11.71 8.38
CA ASN A 371 -23.90 -13.04 7.77
C ASN A 371 -24.97 -13.25 6.66
N ILE A 372 -26.19 -12.75 6.85
CA ILE A 372 -27.18 -12.68 5.77
C ILE A 372 -26.68 -11.80 4.62
N GLY A 373 -26.04 -10.66 4.93
CA GLY A 373 -25.40 -9.78 3.96
C GLY A 373 -24.32 -10.48 3.14
N LEU A 374 -23.45 -11.28 3.77
CA LEU A 374 -22.43 -12.09 3.07
C LEU A 374 -23.08 -13.12 2.14
N MET A 375 -24.10 -13.85 2.61
CA MET A 375 -24.83 -14.81 1.76
C MET A 375 -25.53 -14.14 0.58
N ALA A 376 -26.08 -12.94 0.78
CA ALA A 376 -26.69 -12.16 -0.30
C ALA A 376 -25.63 -11.64 -1.29
N ALA A 377 -24.47 -11.18 -0.79
CA ALA A 377 -23.35 -10.71 -1.61
C ALA A 377 -22.81 -11.82 -2.52
N GLU A 378 -22.69 -13.06 -2.02
CA GLU A 378 -22.28 -14.21 -2.85
C GLU A 378 -23.22 -14.42 -4.05
N ARG A 379 -24.51 -14.19 -3.85
CA ARG A 379 -25.56 -14.37 -4.87
C ARG A 379 -25.78 -13.11 -5.74
N ALA A 380 -25.11 -12.00 -5.43
CA ALA A 380 -25.37 -10.70 -6.07
C ALA A 380 -24.85 -10.57 -7.53
N GLY A 381 -24.20 -11.58 -8.08
CA GLY A 381 -23.82 -11.69 -9.51
C GLY A 381 -23.09 -10.45 -10.04
N GLY A 382 -23.78 -9.61 -10.78
CA GLY A 382 -23.22 -8.41 -11.41
C GLY A 382 -22.67 -7.39 -10.41
N LEU A 383 -23.35 -7.15 -9.27
CA LEU A 383 -22.90 -6.23 -8.23
C LEU A 383 -21.63 -6.75 -7.53
N LYS A 384 -21.56 -8.04 -7.25
CA LYS A 384 -20.35 -8.68 -6.71
C LYS A 384 -19.14 -8.46 -7.64
N ARG A 385 -19.33 -8.64 -8.96
CA ARG A 385 -18.28 -8.39 -9.96
C ARG A 385 -17.85 -6.91 -10.02
N GLN A 386 -18.80 -5.97 -9.93
CA GLN A 386 -18.48 -4.54 -9.88
C GLN A 386 -17.69 -4.17 -8.63
N ALA A 387 -18.09 -4.70 -7.46
CA ALA A 387 -17.35 -4.50 -6.22
C ALA A 387 -15.93 -5.05 -6.30
N LEU A 388 -15.74 -6.24 -6.88
CA LEU A 388 -14.42 -6.82 -7.10
C LEU A 388 -13.57 -5.97 -8.04
N LYS A 389 -14.13 -5.52 -9.19
CA LYS A 389 -13.44 -4.61 -10.13
C LYS A 389 -12.97 -3.35 -9.39
N TYR A 390 -13.86 -2.69 -8.67
CA TYR A 390 -13.51 -1.49 -7.91
C TYR A 390 -12.41 -1.75 -6.88
N ALA A 391 -12.45 -2.87 -6.16
CA ALA A 391 -11.41 -3.26 -5.21
C ALA A 391 -10.05 -3.49 -5.90
N LEU A 392 -10.05 -4.07 -7.10
CA LEU A 392 -8.84 -4.31 -7.89
C LEU A 392 -8.35 -3.06 -8.66
N GLY A 393 -9.13 -1.98 -8.71
CA GLY A 393 -8.80 -0.75 -9.43
C GLY A 393 -9.09 -0.80 -10.94
N LEU A 394 -9.97 -1.72 -11.37
CA LEU A 394 -10.33 -1.99 -12.76
C LEU A 394 -11.63 -1.26 -13.17
#